data_d6509bf5c7bb6e6c5fb6e5db3b54918e
#
_entry.id   d6509bf5c7bb6e6c5fb6e5db3b54918e
#
_cell.length_a   1.000
_cell.length_b   1.000
_cell.length_c   1.000
_cell.angle_alpha   90.00
_cell.angle_beta   90.00
_cell.angle_gamma   90.00
#
_symmetry.space_group_name_H-M   'P 1'
#
loop_
_entity.id
_entity.type
_entity.pdbx_description
1 polymer ?
#
loop_
_entity_poly.entity_id
_entity_poly.type
_entity_poly.pdbx_seq_one_letter_code
_entity_poly.pdbx_strand_id
1 'polypeptide(L)'
;PLTVVPASPQNTDQGTVSTRADGHLGFNAGSMSAGRAGIEVTVSAGQQTGIGMIYFSVKPANTLGAVIDPVVKQTTPDTRTTIALKPYVHGTSVEPAELTAVETPSGAATTMNATDMSITFTASNPGTYYVPYTITQGSIPSTGLARVEVQAVAGDAAKPIAANDVALLGADNTAIVEPLANDVDPMGGVLSV
;
A
#
# COMPACT_ATOMS: atom_id res chain seq x y z
N PRO A 1 12.63 -25.22 -1.82
CA PRO A 1 12.33 -23.81 -2.06
C PRO A 1 11.87 -23.61 -3.50
N LEU A 2 10.91 -22.72 -3.70
CA LEU A 2 10.47 -22.29 -5.02
C LEU A 2 11.50 -21.31 -5.59
N THR A 3 11.84 -21.50 -6.85
CA THR A 3 12.72 -20.58 -7.59
C THR A 3 12.02 -20.11 -8.86
N VAL A 4 12.18 -18.84 -9.19
CA VAL A 4 11.67 -18.25 -10.43
C VAL A 4 12.77 -18.36 -11.49
N VAL A 5 12.44 -19.00 -12.60
CA VAL A 5 13.32 -19.03 -13.77
C VAL A 5 13.20 -17.69 -14.51
N PRO A 6 14.26 -17.17 -15.16
CA PRO A 6 14.17 -15.92 -15.90
C PRO A 6 12.95 -15.89 -16.81
N ALA A 7 12.10 -14.87 -16.59
CA ALA A 7 10.87 -14.68 -17.34
C ALA A 7 11.16 -13.96 -18.65
N SER A 8 10.34 -14.18 -19.66
CA SER A 8 10.43 -13.52 -20.96
C SER A 8 9.08 -12.94 -21.37
N PRO A 9 9.05 -11.76 -22.02
CA PRO A 9 7.82 -11.27 -22.62
C PRO A 9 7.37 -12.18 -23.76
N GLN A 10 6.05 -12.30 -23.96
CA GLN A 10 5.50 -13.10 -25.07
C GLN A 10 5.92 -12.58 -26.45
N ASN A 11 6.13 -11.27 -26.56
CA ASN A 11 6.63 -10.62 -27.77
C ASN A 11 7.78 -9.67 -27.39
N THR A 12 8.77 -9.57 -28.24
CA THR A 12 9.98 -8.75 -28.02
C THR A 12 9.71 -7.24 -27.98
N ASP A 13 8.60 -6.78 -28.53
CA ASP A 13 8.13 -5.40 -28.53
C ASP A 13 7.31 -5.01 -27.27
N GLN A 14 7.02 -5.98 -26.41
CA GLN A 14 6.26 -5.77 -25.16
C GLN A 14 7.11 -5.38 -23.95
N GLY A 15 8.31 -4.86 -24.17
CA GLY A 15 9.18 -4.43 -23.09
C GLY A 15 10.23 -5.45 -22.68
N THR A 16 10.85 -5.23 -21.54
CA THR A 16 11.88 -6.10 -20.98
C THR A 16 11.55 -6.55 -19.57
N VAL A 17 11.97 -7.77 -19.23
CA VAL A 17 11.79 -8.36 -17.90
C VAL A 17 13.15 -8.58 -17.27
N SER A 18 13.28 -8.28 -16.00
CA SER A 18 14.42 -8.63 -15.17
C SER A 18 13.98 -9.50 -14.01
N THR A 19 14.73 -10.54 -13.70
CA THR A 19 14.50 -11.38 -12.51
C THR A 19 15.57 -11.09 -11.48
N ARG A 20 15.16 -10.84 -10.22
CA ARG A 20 16.09 -10.67 -9.10
C ARG A 20 16.30 -12.00 -8.38
N ALA A 21 17.44 -12.11 -7.70
CA ALA A 21 17.79 -13.32 -6.94
C ALA A 21 16.81 -13.62 -5.78
N ASP A 22 16.09 -12.61 -5.30
CA ASP A 22 15.04 -12.72 -4.28
C ASP A 22 13.68 -13.20 -4.83
N GLY A 23 13.60 -13.50 -6.13
CA GLY A 23 12.36 -13.94 -6.80
C GLY A 23 11.47 -12.80 -7.30
N HIS A 24 11.83 -11.53 -7.10
CA HIS A 24 11.09 -10.40 -7.65
C HIS A 24 11.34 -10.25 -9.15
N LEU A 25 10.29 -9.86 -9.87
CA LEU A 25 10.34 -9.52 -11.29
C LEU A 25 10.23 -8.02 -11.47
N GLY A 26 11.13 -7.45 -12.28
CA GLY A 26 11.04 -6.09 -12.78
C GLY A 26 10.54 -6.11 -14.23
N PHE A 27 9.54 -5.28 -14.54
CA PHE A 27 9.06 -5.05 -15.89
C PHE A 27 9.34 -3.62 -16.32
N ASN A 28 9.93 -3.48 -17.51
CA ASN A 28 10.13 -2.18 -18.15
C ASN A 28 9.42 -2.18 -19.50
N ALA A 29 8.40 -1.34 -19.63
CA ALA A 29 7.58 -1.23 -20.84
C ALA A 29 8.36 -0.71 -22.07
N GLY A 30 9.57 -0.15 -21.89
CA GLY A 30 10.38 0.37 -22.99
C GLY A 30 9.66 1.43 -23.80
N SER A 31 9.52 1.21 -25.11
CA SER A 31 8.84 2.10 -26.02
C SER A 31 7.31 1.91 -26.10
N MET A 32 6.75 0.99 -25.34
CA MET A 32 5.32 0.75 -25.28
C MET A 32 4.58 1.96 -24.71
N SER A 33 3.78 2.66 -25.51
CA SER A 33 3.03 3.84 -25.04
C SER A 33 1.71 3.46 -24.36
N ALA A 34 1.09 2.37 -24.78
CA ALA A 34 -0.13 1.82 -24.21
C ALA A 34 -0.34 0.38 -24.67
N GLY A 35 -1.16 -0.37 -23.93
CA GLY A 35 -1.55 -1.72 -24.30
C GLY A 35 -1.44 -2.72 -23.16
N ARG A 36 -1.40 -4.01 -23.52
CA ARG A 36 -1.26 -5.11 -22.56
C ARG A 36 -0.02 -5.91 -22.89
N ALA A 37 0.86 -6.09 -21.91
CA ALA A 37 2.00 -6.98 -21.98
C ALA A 37 1.71 -8.27 -21.20
N GLY A 38 2.02 -9.42 -21.78
CA GLY A 38 1.98 -10.73 -21.13
C GLY A 38 3.38 -11.23 -20.86
N ILE A 39 3.65 -11.68 -19.65
CA ILE A 39 4.93 -12.25 -19.25
C ILE A 39 4.71 -13.68 -18.80
N GLU A 40 5.37 -14.63 -19.47
CA GLU A 40 5.40 -16.00 -19.04
C GLU A 40 6.42 -16.18 -17.93
N VAL A 41 5.99 -16.76 -16.83
CA VAL A 41 6.83 -17.03 -15.66
C VAL A 41 6.85 -18.53 -15.41
N THR A 42 8.05 -19.10 -15.39
CA THR A 42 8.25 -20.49 -14.98
C THR A 42 8.72 -20.51 -13.52
N VAL A 43 8.04 -21.26 -12.71
CA VAL A 43 8.39 -21.50 -11.29
C VAL A 43 8.83 -22.95 -11.15
N SER A 44 9.94 -23.18 -10.47
CA SER A 44 10.44 -24.53 -10.21
C SER A 44 10.47 -24.88 -8.73
N ALA A 45 10.12 -26.13 -8.43
CA ALA A 45 10.23 -26.76 -7.12
C ALA A 45 10.96 -28.08 -7.27
N GLY A 46 12.27 -28.07 -7.05
CA GLY A 46 13.11 -29.22 -7.36
C GLY A 46 13.14 -29.50 -8.85
N GLN A 47 12.67 -30.69 -9.26
CA GLN A 47 12.60 -31.08 -10.67
C GLN A 47 11.24 -30.78 -11.34
N GLN A 48 10.29 -30.28 -10.58
CA GLN A 48 8.97 -29.93 -11.11
C GLN A 48 8.90 -28.45 -11.47
N THR A 49 8.24 -28.14 -12.58
CA THR A 49 8.04 -26.78 -13.07
C THR A 49 6.56 -26.51 -13.31
N GLY A 50 6.15 -25.28 -13.01
CA GLY A 50 4.84 -24.75 -13.35
C GLY A 50 4.98 -23.45 -14.15
N ILE A 51 4.08 -23.22 -15.09
CA ILE A 51 4.06 -22.02 -15.94
C ILE A 51 2.86 -21.19 -15.55
N GLY A 52 3.09 -19.90 -15.33
CA GLY A 52 2.05 -18.91 -15.08
C GLY A 52 2.21 -17.69 -15.98
N MET A 53 1.17 -16.86 -16.05
CA MET A 53 1.16 -15.63 -16.82
C MET A 53 0.95 -14.44 -15.91
N ILE A 54 1.77 -13.38 -16.07
CA ILE A 54 1.57 -12.08 -15.45
C ILE A 54 1.20 -11.09 -16.56
N TYR A 55 0.13 -10.35 -16.36
CA TYR A 55 -0.31 -9.34 -17.31
C TYR A 55 -0.14 -7.93 -16.75
N PHE A 56 0.48 -7.06 -17.55
CA PHE A 56 0.64 -5.65 -17.27
C PHE A 56 -0.24 -4.84 -18.22
N SER A 57 -1.02 -3.90 -17.68
CA SER A 57 -1.74 -2.91 -18.46
C SER A 57 -0.90 -1.64 -18.52
N VAL A 58 -0.24 -1.42 -19.63
CA VAL A 58 0.54 -0.21 -19.89
C VAL A 58 -0.41 0.90 -20.31
N LYS A 59 -0.31 2.05 -19.69
CA LYS A 59 -1.11 3.25 -20.00
C LYS A 59 -0.21 4.35 -20.54
N PRO A 60 -0.73 5.27 -21.35
CA PRO A 60 0.06 6.43 -21.79
C PRO A 60 0.60 7.19 -20.59
N ALA A 61 1.78 7.78 -20.76
CA ALA A 61 2.36 8.65 -19.75
C ALA A 61 1.38 9.76 -19.35
N ASN A 62 1.36 10.14 -18.09
CA ASN A 62 0.52 11.21 -17.54
C ASN A 62 -1.01 10.98 -17.66
N THR A 63 -1.46 9.73 -17.79
CA THR A 63 -2.89 9.38 -17.76
C THR A 63 -3.32 8.70 -16.46
N LEU A 64 -2.36 8.37 -15.60
CA LEU A 64 -2.61 7.79 -14.28
C LEU A 64 -2.13 8.74 -13.20
N GLY A 65 -2.97 8.97 -12.21
CA GLY A 65 -2.56 9.63 -10.97
C GLY A 65 -1.71 8.70 -10.10
N ALA A 66 -1.17 9.23 -9.01
CA ALA A 66 -0.41 8.45 -8.05
C ALA A 66 -1.25 7.31 -7.46
N VAL A 67 -0.64 6.17 -7.22
CA VAL A 67 -1.24 5.07 -6.46
C VAL A 67 -1.01 5.33 -4.98
N ILE A 68 -2.06 5.19 -4.17
CA ILE A 68 -2.03 5.51 -2.76
C ILE A 68 -2.40 4.26 -1.96
N ASP A 69 -1.49 3.82 -1.10
CA ASP A 69 -1.74 2.73 -0.16
C ASP A 69 -2.56 3.21 1.04
N PRO A 70 -3.35 2.33 1.67
CA PRO A 70 -4.07 2.65 2.90
C PRO A 70 -3.13 3.11 4.01
N VAL A 71 -3.52 4.16 4.73
CA VAL A 71 -2.78 4.69 5.87
C VAL A 71 -3.59 4.51 7.14
N VAL A 72 -2.99 3.86 8.15
CA VAL A 72 -3.58 3.72 9.48
C VAL A 72 -2.62 4.32 10.51
N LYS A 73 -3.16 5.13 11.41
CA LYS A 73 -2.44 5.72 12.55
C LYS A 73 -3.22 5.59 13.83
N GLN A 74 -2.49 5.49 14.92
CA GLN A 74 -3.06 5.46 16.27
C GLN A 74 -2.53 6.64 17.06
N THR A 75 -3.38 7.18 17.91
CA THR A 75 -3.06 8.30 18.79
C THR A 75 -3.98 8.31 20.01
N THR A 76 -3.72 9.21 20.94
CA THR A 76 -4.57 9.46 22.10
C THR A 76 -5.25 10.84 21.99
N PRO A 77 -6.32 11.09 22.76
CA PRO A 77 -6.97 12.39 22.77
C PRO A 77 -5.98 13.54 23.02
N ASP A 78 -6.23 14.67 22.40
CA ASP A 78 -5.44 15.91 22.47
C ASP A 78 -3.97 15.78 22.06
N THR A 79 -3.57 14.60 21.52
CA THR A 79 -2.22 14.38 21.03
C THR A 79 -2.09 14.79 19.57
N ARG A 80 -1.14 15.68 19.31
CA ARG A 80 -0.79 16.11 17.96
C ARG A 80 -0.01 14.98 17.24
N THR A 81 -0.60 14.42 16.22
CA THR A 81 -0.04 13.28 15.48
C THR A 81 0.26 13.66 14.04
N THR A 82 1.45 13.33 13.57
CA THR A 82 1.86 13.53 12.18
C THR A 82 1.64 12.26 11.37
N ILE A 83 0.88 12.36 10.30
CA ILE A 83 0.63 11.32 9.32
C ILE A 83 1.54 11.60 8.13
N ALA A 84 2.69 10.93 8.05
CA ALA A 84 3.57 11.02 6.90
C ALA A 84 2.98 10.18 5.76
N LEU A 85 2.68 10.81 4.61
CA LEU A 85 2.06 10.16 3.46
C LEU A 85 3.08 9.64 2.45
N LYS A 86 4.26 10.22 2.43
CA LYS A 86 5.30 9.93 1.42
C LYS A 86 5.61 8.44 1.23
N PRO A 87 5.66 7.60 2.28
CA PRO A 87 5.89 6.16 2.12
C PRO A 87 4.73 5.39 1.45
N TYR A 88 3.54 5.98 1.42
CA TYR A 88 2.30 5.38 0.94
C TYR A 88 1.87 5.90 -0.44
N VAL A 89 2.65 6.80 -1.03
CA VAL A 89 2.34 7.41 -2.33
C VAL A 89 3.35 6.94 -3.37
N HIS A 90 2.84 6.25 -4.38
CA HIS A 90 3.63 5.69 -5.47
C HIS A 90 3.31 6.44 -6.76
N GLY A 91 4.29 7.17 -7.26
CA GLY A 91 4.16 7.89 -8.51
C GLY A 91 4.07 6.95 -9.71
N THR A 92 3.26 7.32 -10.69
CA THR A 92 3.06 6.59 -11.94
C THR A 92 3.71 7.28 -13.15
N SER A 93 4.33 8.45 -12.95
CA SER A 93 4.99 9.22 -13.96
C SER A 93 6.23 9.92 -13.40
N VAL A 94 6.97 10.65 -14.25
CA VAL A 94 8.13 11.46 -13.84
C VAL A 94 7.76 12.76 -13.13
N GLU A 95 6.50 13.17 -13.24
CA GLU A 95 5.99 14.35 -12.54
C GLU A 95 5.92 14.08 -11.03
N PRO A 96 6.28 15.07 -10.20
CA PRO A 96 6.19 14.89 -8.75
C PRO A 96 4.75 14.70 -8.31
N ALA A 97 4.57 13.83 -7.31
CA ALA A 97 3.30 13.70 -6.61
C ALA A 97 3.28 14.68 -5.43
N GLU A 98 2.23 15.46 -5.31
CA GLU A 98 2.11 16.51 -4.30
C GLU A 98 0.81 16.37 -3.51
N LEU A 99 0.85 16.64 -2.21
CA LEU A 99 -0.33 16.73 -1.37
C LEU A 99 -1.01 18.08 -1.62
N THR A 100 -2.20 18.08 -2.23
CA THR A 100 -2.89 19.30 -2.68
C THR A 100 -4.15 19.64 -1.87
N ALA A 101 -4.76 18.67 -1.19
CA ALA A 101 -5.92 18.93 -0.34
C ALA A 101 -6.01 17.94 0.83
N VAL A 102 -6.63 18.37 1.92
CA VAL A 102 -6.98 17.55 3.09
C VAL A 102 -8.36 17.99 3.55
N GLU A 103 -9.23 17.02 3.82
CA GLU A 103 -10.53 17.26 4.42
C GLU A 103 -10.47 16.98 5.93
N THR A 104 -10.97 17.92 6.72
CA THR A 104 -11.00 17.77 8.18
C THR A 104 -12.26 17.04 8.60
N PRO A 105 -12.16 15.87 9.24
CA PRO A 105 -13.33 15.16 9.75
C PRO A 105 -13.96 15.89 10.93
N SER A 106 -15.26 15.70 11.13
CA SER A 106 -15.97 16.28 12.28
C SER A 106 -15.35 15.83 13.61
N GLY A 107 -15.16 16.77 14.51
CA GLY A 107 -14.59 16.49 15.84
C GLY A 107 -13.06 16.39 15.88
N ALA A 108 -12.39 16.69 14.78
CA ALA A 108 -10.93 16.74 14.71
C ALA A 108 -10.44 18.06 14.11
N ALA A 109 -9.13 18.27 14.19
CA ALA A 109 -8.42 19.34 13.49
C ALA A 109 -7.30 18.73 12.64
N THR A 110 -7.14 19.23 11.41
CA THR A 110 -6.09 18.82 10.51
C THR A 110 -5.34 20.02 9.96
N THR A 111 -4.06 19.85 9.72
CA THR A 111 -3.22 20.82 9.00
C THR A 111 -2.36 20.09 7.98
N MET A 112 -2.37 20.59 6.75
CA MET A 112 -1.58 20.07 5.65
C MET A 112 -0.19 20.68 5.65
N ASN A 113 0.84 19.84 5.41
CA ASN A 113 2.18 20.26 5.02
C ASN A 113 2.50 19.64 3.66
N ALA A 114 2.38 20.43 2.61
CA ALA A 114 2.62 19.99 1.24
C ALA A 114 4.10 19.63 0.99
N THR A 115 5.04 20.38 1.59
CA THR A 115 6.49 20.17 1.40
C THR A 115 6.93 18.81 1.93
N ASP A 116 6.44 18.42 3.10
CA ASP A 116 6.77 17.13 3.72
C ASP A 116 5.82 16.02 3.32
N MET A 117 4.78 16.33 2.55
CA MET A 117 3.69 15.42 2.20
C MET A 117 3.13 14.76 3.47
N SER A 118 2.68 15.58 4.41
CA SER A 118 2.20 15.11 5.69
C SER A 118 0.95 15.88 6.17
N ILE A 119 0.18 15.22 7.03
CA ILE A 119 -0.99 15.79 7.68
C ILE A 119 -0.74 15.76 9.18
N THR A 120 -0.93 16.88 9.84
CA THR A 120 -1.02 16.92 11.30
C THR A 120 -2.47 16.75 11.70
N PHE A 121 -2.75 15.85 12.61
CA PHE A 121 -4.08 15.51 13.10
C PHE A 121 -4.13 15.67 14.62
N THR A 122 -5.28 16.15 15.14
CA THR A 122 -5.60 16.19 16.57
C THR A 122 -7.09 16.00 16.75
N ALA A 123 -7.51 15.21 17.73
CA ALA A 123 -8.91 15.09 18.14
C ALA A 123 -8.98 14.91 19.67
N SER A 124 -10.03 15.47 20.30
CA SER A 124 -10.19 15.41 21.76
C SER A 124 -11.02 14.22 22.22
N ASN A 125 -11.80 13.61 21.34
CA ASN A 125 -12.63 12.48 21.67
C ASN A 125 -12.04 11.16 21.12
N PRO A 126 -12.08 10.08 21.90
CA PRO A 126 -11.78 8.75 21.38
C PRO A 126 -12.73 8.37 20.24
N GLY A 127 -12.22 7.64 19.24
CA GLY A 127 -13.00 7.19 18.09
C GLY A 127 -12.15 6.95 16.86
N THR A 128 -12.79 6.45 15.81
CA THR A 128 -12.18 6.27 14.50
C THR A 128 -12.49 7.49 13.64
N TYR A 129 -11.45 8.10 13.11
CA TYR A 129 -11.53 9.26 12.22
C TYR A 129 -11.00 8.90 10.85
N TYR A 130 -11.71 9.29 9.82
CA TYR A 130 -11.29 9.14 8.44
C TYR A 130 -10.93 10.51 7.88
N VAL A 131 -9.69 10.65 7.44
CA VAL A 131 -9.13 11.90 6.90
C VAL A 131 -8.91 11.72 5.40
N PRO A 132 -9.84 12.18 4.54
CA PRO A 132 -9.65 12.19 3.11
C PRO A 132 -8.57 13.20 2.73
N TYR A 133 -7.77 12.85 1.74
CA TYR A 133 -6.76 13.77 1.19
C TYR A 133 -6.58 13.53 -0.31
N THR A 134 -6.05 14.54 -0.99
CA THR A 134 -5.80 14.48 -2.43
C THR A 134 -4.31 14.61 -2.71
N ILE A 135 -3.80 13.66 -3.45
CA ILE A 135 -2.47 13.71 -4.07
C ILE A 135 -2.65 14.02 -5.54
N THR A 136 -1.98 15.06 -6.04
CA THR A 136 -1.99 15.39 -7.46
C THR A 136 -0.63 15.08 -8.04
N GLN A 137 -0.59 14.33 -9.14
CA GLN A 137 0.60 14.07 -9.92
C GLN A 137 0.45 14.65 -11.32
N GLY A 138 1.27 15.67 -11.63
CA GLY A 138 1.02 16.51 -12.81
C GLY A 138 -0.34 17.20 -12.70
N SER A 139 -1.30 16.84 -13.58
CA SER A 139 -2.67 17.37 -13.54
C SER A 139 -3.71 16.36 -13.03
N ILE A 140 -3.29 15.18 -12.58
CA ILE A 140 -4.20 14.08 -12.27
C ILE A 140 -4.30 13.90 -10.75
N PRO A 141 -5.49 14.12 -10.17
CA PRO A 141 -5.72 13.91 -8.75
C PRO A 141 -5.98 12.43 -8.45
N SER A 142 -5.53 11.99 -7.30
CA SER A 142 -5.86 10.71 -6.66
C SER A 142 -6.31 10.97 -5.22
N THR A 143 -7.38 10.34 -4.80
CA THR A 143 -7.88 10.48 -3.42
C THR A 143 -7.38 9.34 -2.57
N GLY A 144 -6.77 9.68 -1.43
CA GLY A 144 -6.38 8.77 -0.37
C GLY A 144 -7.25 8.94 0.87
N LEU A 145 -7.20 7.96 1.75
CA LEU A 145 -7.90 7.96 3.03
C LEU A 145 -6.95 7.52 4.13
N ALA A 146 -6.72 8.40 5.12
CA ALA A 146 -6.03 8.02 6.33
C ALA A 146 -7.04 7.71 7.43
N ARG A 147 -6.95 6.53 8.01
CA ARG A 147 -7.70 6.11 9.18
C ARG A 147 -6.90 6.42 10.43
N VAL A 148 -7.46 7.18 11.36
CA VAL A 148 -6.84 7.51 12.63
C VAL A 148 -7.69 6.97 13.77
N GLU A 149 -7.11 6.08 14.56
CA GLU A 149 -7.72 5.54 15.76
C GLU A 149 -7.27 6.37 16.96
N VAL A 150 -8.18 7.15 17.50
CA VAL A 150 -7.96 7.91 18.75
C VAL A 150 -8.45 7.07 19.91
N GLN A 151 -7.54 6.58 20.71
CA GLN A 151 -7.84 5.69 21.83
C GLN A 151 -7.82 6.48 23.13
N ALA A 152 -8.81 6.23 24.00
CA ALA A 152 -8.77 6.77 25.33
C ALA A 152 -7.44 6.38 25.99
N VAL A 153 -6.79 7.35 26.66
CA VAL A 153 -5.68 7.02 27.55
C VAL A 153 -6.28 6.20 28.67
N ALA A 154 -6.24 4.89 28.52
CA ALA A 154 -6.74 4.01 29.54
C ALA A 154 -5.61 3.78 30.55
N GLY A 155 -5.95 3.85 31.81
CA GLY A 155 -5.38 2.91 32.75
C GLY A 155 -5.58 1.48 32.21
N ASP A 156 -5.35 0.44 32.96
CA ASP A 156 -5.33 -1.00 32.62
C ASP A 156 -6.41 -1.58 31.67
N ALA A 157 -7.11 -0.77 30.88
CA ALA A 157 -8.27 -1.16 30.07
C ALA A 157 -8.17 -0.87 28.56
N ALA A 158 -7.01 -0.49 28.04
CA ALA A 158 -6.85 -0.37 26.59
C ALA A 158 -6.90 -1.77 25.96
N LYS A 159 -7.92 -2.00 25.13
CA LYS A 159 -8.08 -3.27 24.44
C LYS A 159 -7.13 -3.35 23.23
N PRO A 160 -6.57 -4.53 22.94
CA PRO A 160 -5.91 -4.77 21.69
C PRO A 160 -6.78 -4.44 20.48
N ILE A 161 -6.16 -3.99 19.40
CA ILE A 161 -6.83 -3.71 18.14
C ILE A 161 -6.49 -4.83 17.19
N ALA A 162 -7.50 -5.62 16.87
CA ALA A 162 -7.40 -6.62 15.83
C ALA A 162 -7.73 -5.97 14.47
N ALA A 163 -6.85 -6.14 13.51
CA ALA A 163 -7.07 -5.77 12.12
C ALA A 163 -7.61 -6.97 11.32
N ASN A 164 -8.20 -6.68 10.16
CA ASN A 164 -8.68 -7.77 9.31
C ASN A 164 -7.52 -8.40 8.55
N ASP A 165 -7.45 -9.73 8.58
CA ASP A 165 -6.52 -10.51 7.79
C ASP A 165 -7.16 -11.00 6.50
N VAL A 166 -6.35 -11.15 5.46
CA VAL A 166 -6.77 -11.73 4.19
C VAL A 166 -5.83 -12.88 3.85
N ALA A 167 -6.40 -14.04 3.61
CA ALA A 167 -5.67 -15.21 3.16
C ALA A 167 -6.22 -15.72 1.83
N LEU A 168 -5.33 -16.12 0.93
CA LEU A 168 -5.67 -16.80 -0.31
C LEU A 168 -5.45 -18.30 -0.13
N LEU A 169 -6.49 -19.07 -0.41
CA LEU A 169 -6.40 -20.53 -0.41
C LEU A 169 -5.81 -21.04 -1.72
N GLY A 170 -4.81 -21.88 -1.60
CA GLY A 170 -4.25 -22.62 -2.74
C GLY A 170 -5.13 -23.81 -3.16
N ALA A 171 -4.64 -24.57 -4.15
CA ALA A 171 -5.34 -25.76 -4.66
C ALA A 171 -5.50 -26.88 -3.62
N ASP A 172 -4.70 -26.89 -2.57
CA ASP A 172 -4.73 -27.79 -1.43
C ASP A 172 -5.75 -27.37 -0.34
N ASN A 173 -6.48 -26.27 -0.56
CA ASN A 173 -7.43 -25.67 0.38
C ASN A 173 -6.82 -25.30 1.75
N THR A 174 -5.51 -25.07 1.80
CA THR A 174 -4.79 -24.68 3.03
C THR A 174 -4.20 -23.28 2.87
N ALA A 175 -4.29 -22.48 3.94
CA ALA A 175 -3.59 -21.21 4.04
C ALA A 175 -2.96 -21.08 5.43
N ILE A 176 -1.77 -20.50 5.49
CA ILE A 176 -1.13 -20.09 6.74
C ILE A 176 -1.38 -18.61 6.90
N VAL A 177 -1.92 -18.21 8.03
CA VAL A 177 -2.20 -16.82 8.38
C VAL A 177 -1.45 -16.49 9.66
N GLU A 178 -0.87 -15.32 9.72
CA GLU A 178 -0.27 -14.74 10.93
C GLU A 178 -1.22 -13.65 11.48
N PRO A 179 -2.26 -14.02 12.23
CA PRO A 179 -3.33 -13.10 12.60
C PRO A 179 -2.86 -11.92 13.47
N LEU A 180 -1.72 -12.02 14.12
CA LEU A 180 -1.17 -10.95 14.95
C LEU A 180 -0.22 -10.01 14.20
N ALA A 181 0.06 -10.25 12.91
CA ALA A 181 1.09 -9.51 12.16
C ALA A 181 0.75 -8.02 11.97
N ASN A 182 -0.54 -7.69 11.92
CA ASN A 182 -1.07 -6.33 11.74
C ASN A 182 -1.89 -5.85 12.95
N ASP A 183 -1.97 -6.65 14.02
CA ASP A 183 -2.62 -6.29 15.26
C ASP A 183 -1.72 -5.44 16.15
N VAL A 184 -2.32 -4.64 17.01
CA VAL A 184 -1.57 -3.74 17.89
C VAL A 184 -2.12 -3.78 19.31
N ASP A 185 -1.22 -3.94 20.28
CA ASP A 185 -1.52 -3.61 21.67
C ASP A 185 -1.11 -2.15 21.95
N PRO A 186 -2.07 -1.26 22.23
CA PRO A 186 -1.78 0.14 22.54
C PRO A 186 -0.92 0.34 23.79
N MET A 187 -0.87 -0.66 24.67
CA MET A 187 -0.05 -0.66 25.88
C MET A 187 1.36 -1.25 25.65
N GLY A 188 1.65 -1.73 24.45
CA GLY A 188 2.94 -2.34 24.09
C GLY A 188 3.15 -3.73 24.68
N GLY A 189 2.10 -4.40 25.10
CA GLY A 189 2.13 -5.79 25.57
C GLY A 189 2.32 -6.80 24.44
N VAL A 190 2.52 -8.04 24.79
CA VAL A 190 2.64 -9.15 23.84
C VAL A 190 1.23 -9.66 23.51
N LEU A 191 0.87 -9.62 22.24
CA LEU A 191 -0.37 -10.20 21.75
C LEU A 191 -0.26 -11.73 21.65
N SER A 192 -1.38 -12.41 21.91
CA SER A 192 -1.53 -13.85 21.70
C SER A 192 -2.90 -14.17 21.13
N VAL A 193 -2.99 -15.21 20.33
CA VAL A 193 -4.24 -15.78 19.82
C VAL A 193 -4.73 -16.84 20.81
#